data_951afeea1f674fe0cc6966d346253a18
#
_entry.id   951afeea1f674fe0cc6966d346253a18
#
_cell.length_a   1.000
_cell.length_b   1.000
_cell.length_c   1.000
_cell.angle_alpha   90.00
_cell.angle_beta   90.00
_cell.angle_gamma   90.00
#
_symmetry.space_group_name_H-M   'P 1'
#
loop_
_entity.id
_entity.type
_entity.pdbx_description
1 polymer ?
#
loop_
_entity_poly.entity_id
_entity_poly.type
_entity_poly.pdbx_seq_one_letter_code
_entity_poly.pdbx_strand_id
1 'polypeptide(L)'
;MELKSFIRDVPDFPIEGIIFKDITTLLKDSDAFETALEKLYNISKNKGITKVIGIESRGFIFGGALAHKLGVGFVPIRKPGKLPSKIVKESYELEYGTDSIEIHQDALNSTDKVLLHDDLLATGGTMEAACRLVEKLGAQVAQISFLIELNFLKGREKLKNYDVNSLLEY
;
A
#
# COMPACT_ATOMS: atom_id res chain seq x y z
N MET A 1 -9.51 3.77 20.82
CA MET A 1 -8.07 4.17 20.75
C MET A 1 -7.91 5.17 19.61
N GLU A 2 -7.26 6.31 19.88
CA GLU A 2 -6.96 7.37 18.91
C GLU A 2 -5.63 7.05 18.22
N LEU A 3 -5.69 6.41 17.05
CA LEU A 3 -4.47 5.94 16.35
C LEU A 3 -3.51 7.07 15.93
N LYS A 4 -4.02 8.30 15.69
CA LYS A 4 -3.15 9.43 15.32
C LYS A 4 -2.12 9.75 16.40
N SER A 5 -2.43 9.53 17.68
CA SER A 5 -1.50 9.76 18.77
C SER A 5 -0.29 8.81 18.78
N PHE A 6 -0.38 7.72 18.02
CA PHE A 6 0.70 6.75 17.86
C PHE A 6 1.58 7.02 16.62
N ILE A 7 1.29 8.06 15.85
CA ILE A 7 2.11 8.47 14.71
C ILE A 7 3.05 9.59 15.16
N ARG A 8 4.34 9.43 14.90
CA ARG A 8 5.34 10.44 15.25
C ARG A 8 5.60 11.38 14.08
N ASP A 9 5.48 12.67 14.33
CA ASP A 9 5.91 13.69 13.37
C ASP A 9 7.42 13.92 13.49
N VAL A 10 8.13 13.80 12.36
CA VAL A 10 9.55 14.07 12.25
C VAL A 10 9.72 15.27 11.31
N PRO A 11 9.91 16.49 11.86
CA PRO A 11 10.13 17.67 11.04
C PRO A 11 11.45 17.56 10.24
N ASP A 12 11.44 18.20 9.06
CA ASP A 12 12.63 18.31 8.21
C ASP A 12 13.28 16.98 7.85
N PHE A 13 12.45 15.97 7.57
CA PHE A 13 12.90 14.65 7.12
C PHE A 13 12.09 14.21 5.88
N PRO A 14 12.75 13.67 4.81
CA PRO A 14 14.20 13.53 4.61
C PRO A 14 14.90 14.84 4.26
N ILE A 15 14.13 15.90 4.01
CA ILE A 15 14.65 17.24 3.67
C ILE A 15 13.88 18.33 4.42
N GLU A 16 14.46 19.51 4.55
CA GLU A 16 13.85 20.69 5.17
C GLU A 16 12.46 20.99 4.57
N GLY A 17 11.51 21.31 5.43
CA GLY A 17 10.12 21.63 5.08
C GLY A 17 9.18 20.45 4.98
N ILE A 18 9.68 19.22 5.04
CA ILE A 18 8.86 18.00 5.03
C ILE A 18 8.63 17.50 6.46
N ILE A 19 7.38 17.25 6.81
CA ILE A 19 7.01 16.55 8.07
C ILE A 19 6.75 15.09 7.72
N PHE A 20 7.69 14.23 8.08
CA PHE A 20 7.56 12.80 7.86
C PHE A 20 6.67 12.15 8.92
N LYS A 21 5.71 11.35 8.50
CA LYS A 21 4.81 10.58 9.37
C LYS A 21 5.45 9.21 9.66
N ASP A 22 6.08 9.09 10.80
CA ASP A 22 6.75 7.85 11.22
C ASP A 22 5.75 6.92 11.91
N ILE A 23 5.51 5.78 11.27
CA ILE A 23 4.60 4.73 11.77
C ILE A 23 5.25 3.77 12.75
N THR A 24 6.57 3.82 12.93
CA THR A 24 7.27 2.84 13.79
C THR A 24 6.82 2.89 15.23
N THR A 25 6.37 4.03 15.70
CA THR A 25 5.77 4.21 17.03
C THR A 25 4.43 3.50 17.19
N LEU A 26 3.63 3.42 16.12
CA LEU A 26 2.41 2.61 16.07
C LEU A 26 2.76 1.11 15.99
N LEU A 27 3.72 0.76 15.14
CA LEU A 27 4.08 -0.65 14.91
C LEU A 27 4.64 -1.35 16.15
N LYS A 28 5.35 -0.63 17.03
CA LYS A 28 5.93 -1.18 18.26
C LYS A 28 4.94 -1.36 19.40
N ASP A 29 3.75 -0.78 19.30
CA ASP A 29 2.68 -0.91 20.29
C ASP A 29 1.68 -1.96 19.82
N SER A 30 1.55 -3.05 20.58
CA SER A 30 0.73 -4.19 20.19
C SER A 30 -0.75 -3.85 20.04
N ASP A 31 -1.27 -3.00 20.92
CA ASP A 31 -2.70 -2.65 20.91
C ASP A 31 -3.03 -1.68 19.78
N ALA A 32 -2.13 -0.74 19.50
CA ALA A 32 -2.27 0.17 18.37
C ALA A 32 -2.14 -0.58 17.03
N PHE A 33 -1.18 -1.52 16.93
CA PHE A 33 -1.02 -2.38 15.75
C PHE A 33 -2.29 -3.20 15.50
N GLU A 34 -2.79 -3.91 16.52
CA GLU A 34 -4.00 -4.74 16.40
C GLU A 34 -5.22 -3.87 16.05
N THR A 35 -5.37 -2.72 16.70
CA THR A 35 -6.49 -1.79 16.41
C THR A 35 -6.46 -1.32 14.95
N ALA A 36 -5.28 -0.98 14.41
CA ALA A 36 -5.13 -0.58 13.00
C ALA A 36 -5.44 -1.74 12.06
N LEU A 37 -4.90 -2.93 12.37
CA LEU A 37 -5.13 -4.14 11.59
C LEU A 37 -6.62 -4.52 11.55
N GLU A 38 -7.31 -4.47 12.69
CA GLU A 38 -8.76 -4.75 12.76
C GLU A 38 -9.58 -3.78 11.90
N LYS A 39 -9.25 -2.49 11.94
CA LYS A 39 -9.93 -1.49 11.12
C LYS A 39 -9.70 -1.76 9.63
N LEU A 40 -8.47 -2.01 9.20
CA LEU A 40 -8.14 -2.36 7.81
C LEU A 40 -8.85 -3.65 7.36
N TYR A 41 -8.84 -4.67 8.21
CA TYR A 41 -9.55 -5.92 7.95
C TYR A 41 -11.06 -5.71 7.78
N ASN A 42 -11.69 -4.93 8.66
CA ASN A 42 -13.14 -4.73 8.65
C ASN A 42 -13.64 -4.03 7.37
N ILE A 43 -12.84 -3.13 6.78
CA ILE A 43 -13.19 -2.49 5.50
C ILE A 43 -12.92 -3.39 4.29
N SER A 44 -12.17 -4.49 4.46
CA SER A 44 -11.73 -5.35 3.36
C SER A 44 -12.42 -6.72 3.32
N LYS A 45 -12.84 -7.27 4.46
CA LYS A 45 -13.28 -8.67 4.63
C LYS A 45 -14.42 -9.13 3.73
N ASN A 46 -15.24 -8.22 3.20
CA ASN A 46 -16.41 -8.55 2.38
C ASN A 46 -16.23 -8.18 0.89
N LYS A 47 -15.00 -7.97 0.45
CA LYS A 47 -14.68 -7.54 -0.93
C LYS A 47 -14.35 -8.70 -1.87
N GLY A 48 -14.41 -9.94 -1.40
CA GLY A 48 -14.08 -11.12 -2.22
C GLY A 48 -12.60 -11.21 -2.58
N ILE A 49 -11.72 -10.64 -1.76
CA ILE A 49 -10.27 -10.59 -1.97
C ILE A 49 -9.70 -12.00 -1.99
N THR A 50 -8.86 -12.30 -2.96
CA THR A 50 -8.15 -13.57 -3.10
C THR A 50 -6.65 -13.46 -2.80
N LYS A 51 -6.09 -12.25 -2.94
CA LYS A 51 -4.69 -11.95 -2.64
C LYS A 51 -4.53 -10.54 -2.11
N VAL A 52 -3.58 -10.36 -1.20
CA VAL A 52 -3.10 -9.04 -0.77
C VAL A 52 -1.75 -8.77 -1.39
N ILE A 53 -1.59 -7.60 -1.98
CA ILE A 53 -0.31 -7.10 -2.47
C ILE A 53 0.16 -5.97 -1.56
N GLY A 54 1.38 -6.10 -1.03
CA GLY A 54 2.06 -5.05 -0.29
C GLY A 54 3.15 -4.38 -1.12
N ILE A 55 3.28 -3.07 -0.98
CA ILE A 55 4.33 -2.28 -1.66
C ILE A 55 5.57 -2.18 -0.77
N GLU A 56 6.75 -2.51 -1.33
CA GLU A 56 8.03 -2.38 -0.61
C GLU A 56 8.23 -0.95 -0.11
N SER A 57 8.57 -0.82 1.14
CA SER A 57 8.86 -1.84 2.15
C SER A 57 7.83 -1.83 3.27
N ARG A 58 7.36 -0.66 3.71
CA ARG A 58 6.44 -0.53 4.86
C ARG A 58 5.04 -1.07 4.59
N GLY A 59 4.63 -1.13 3.31
CA GLY A 59 3.39 -1.79 2.91
C GLY A 59 3.37 -3.30 3.15
N PHE A 60 4.54 -3.93 3.34
CA PHE A 60 4.62 -5.36 3.65
C PHE A 60 4.09 -5.70 5.05
N ILE A 61 4.23 -4.80 6.01
CA ILE A 61 3.93 -5.07 7.41
C ILE A 61 2.44 -5.35 7.59
N PHE A 62 1.59 -4.37 7.33
CA PHE A 62 0.14 -4.58 7.38
C PHE A 62 -0.37 -5.42 6.21
N GLY A 63 0.29 -5.37 5.04
CA GLY A 63 -0.07 -6.23 3.90
C GLY A 63 0.01 -7.71 4.24
N GLY A 64 1.11 -8.15 4.85
CA GLY A 64 1.27 -9.52 5.32
C GLY A 64 0.28 -9.90 6.41
N ALA A 65 0.07 -9.02 7.39
CA ALA A 65 -0.89 -9.23 8.46
C ALA A 65 -2.35 -9.33 7.94
N LEU A 66 -2.71 -8.47 6.97
CA LEU A 66 -4.03 -8.52 6.31
C LEU A 66 -4.22 -9.80 5.51
N ALA A 67 -3.22 -10.26 4.76
CA ALA A 67 -3.28 -11.51 4.02
C ALA A 67 -3.57 -12.68 4.96
N HIS A 68 -2.82 -12.75 6.05
CA HIS A 68 -3.03 -13.76 7.10
C HIS A 68 -4.45 -13.70 7.68
N LYS A 69 -4.90 -12.51 8.08
CA LYS A 69 -6.21 -12.32 8.70
C LYS A 69 -7.38 -12.58 7.76
N LEU A 70 -7.22 -12.28 6.47
CA LEU A 70 -8.19 -12.60 5.42
C LEU A 70 -8.14 -14.07 4.96
N GLY A 71 -7.11 -14.82 5.35
CA GLY A 71 -6.92 -16.22 4.93
C GLY A 71 -6.55 -16.36 3.45
N VAL A 72 -5.82 -15.38 2.90
CA VAL A 72 -5.41 -15.34 1.48
C VAL A 72 -3.90 -15.21 1.32
N GLY A 73 -3.40 -15.38 0.08
CA GLY A 73 -1.97 -15.24 -0.23
C GLY A 73 -1.50 -13.79 -0.21
N PHE A 74 -0.19 -13.61 0.06
CA PHE A 74 0.50 -12.32 -0.02
C PHE A 74 1.44 -12.29 -1.22
N VAL A 75 1.45 -11.17 -1.96
CA VAL A 75 2.33 -10.92 -3.10
C VAL A 75 3.09 -9.61 -2.86
N PRO A 76 4.43 -9.61 -2.94
CA PRO A 76 5.21 -8.39 -2.85
C PRO A 76 5.31 -7.68 -4.20
N ILE A 77 5.12 -6.36 -4.20
CA ILE A 77 5.63 -5.46 -5.24
C ILE A 77 6.91 -4.84 -4.70
N ARG A 78 7.97 -4.87 -5.49
CA ARG A 78 9.30 -4.45 -5.06
C ARG A 78 9.96 -3.45 -6.01
N LYS A 79 10.98 -2.77 -5.51
CA LYS A 79 11.88 -1.94 -6.30
C LYS A 79 12.69 -2.80 -7.28
N PRO A 80 13.23 -2.22 -8.38
CA PRO A 80 13.94 -2.97 -9.41
C PRO A 80 15.08 -3.83 -8.88
N GLY A 81 15.22 -5.03 -9.43
CA GLY A 81 16.32 -5.96 -9.13
C GLY A 81 16.19 -6.75 -7.84
N LYS A 82 15.06 -6.65 -7.14
CA LYS A 82 14.83 -7.35 -5.86
C LYS A 82 14.17 -8.71 -6.01
N LEU A 83 13.43 -8.93 -7.09
CA LEU A 83 12.70 -10.18 -7.34
C LEU A 83 13.54 -11.17 -8.15
N PRO A 84 13.66 -12.45 -7.71
CA PRO A 84 14.60 -13.40 -8.29
C PRO A 84 14.11 -14.12 -9.56
N SER A 85 12.81 -14.07 -9.86
CA SER A 85 12.22 -14.74 -11.02
C SER A 85 11.80 -13.75 -12.10
N LYS A 86 11.11 -14.20 -13.15
CA LYS A 86 10.61 -13.33 -14.22
C LYS A 86 9.65 -12.29 -13.69
N ILE A 87 9.83 -11.04 -14.10
CA ILE A 87 9.08 -9.89 -13.60
C ILE A 87 8.28 -9.19 -14.71
N VAL A 88 7.25 -8.47 -14.27
CA VAL A 88 6.59 -7.41 -15.02
C VAL A 88 6.88 -6.09 -14.31
N LYS A 89 7.13 -5.03 -15.07
CA LYS A 89 7.60 -3.74 -14.56
C LYS A 89 6.67 -2.63 -15.00
N GLU A 90 6.47 -1.66 -14.11
CA GLU A 90 5.85 -0.36 -14.40
C GLU A 90 6.71 0.78 -13.88
N SER A 91 6.78 1.84 -14.67
CA SER A 91 7.44 3.08 -14.30
C SER A 91 6.43 4.15 -13.93
N TYR A 92 6.83 5.08 -13.09
CA TYR A 92 6.06 6.26 -12.71
C TYR A 92 6.98 7.48 -12.56
N GLU A 93 6.41 8.64 -12.82
CA GLU A 93 7.15 9.89 -12.75
C GLU A 93 7.27 10.39 -11.31
N LEU A 94 8.44 10.92 -11.00
CA LEU A 94 8.74 11.67 -9.79
C LEU A 94 8.80 13.17 -10.14
N GLU A 95 8.89 14.03 -9.12
CA GLU A 95 9.18 15.46 -9.33
C GLU A 95 10.47 15.64 -10.13
N TYR A 96 11.48 14.80 -9.84
CA TYR A 96 12.75 14.74 -10.58
C TYR A 96 13.03 13.30 -10.99
N GLY A 97 12.92 13.00 -12.30
CA GLY A 97 13.18 11.68 -12.86
C GLY A 97 12.01 10.72 -12.80
N THR A 98 12.32 9.44 -12.96
CA THR A 98 11.35 8.32 -12.93
C THR A 98 11.81 7.26 -11.96
N ASP A 99 10.86 6.54 -11.40
CA ASP A 99 11.11 5.33 -10.61
C ASP A 99 10.28 4.19 -11.19
N SER A 100 10.51 2.97 -10.73
CA SER A 100 9.76 1.81 -11.20
C SER A 100 9.57 0.78 -10.09
N ILE A 101 8.57 -0.06 -10.29
CA ILE A 101 8.23 -1.17 -9.41
C ILE A 101 8.00 -2.44 -10.24
N GLU A 102 8.21 -3.58 -9.61
CA GLU A 102 8.18 -4.89 -10.23
C GLU A 102 7.32 -5.87 -9.44
N ILE A 103 6.67 -6.78 -10.16
CA ILE A 103 5.93 -7.92 -9.62
C ILE A 103 6.37 -9.18 -10.39
N HIS A 104 6.35 -10.35 -9.75
CA HIS A 104 6.57 -11.60 -10.46
C HIS A 104 5.48 -11.84 -11.50
N GLN A 105 5.88 -12.30 -12.69
CA GLN A 105 4.98 -12.54 -13.82
C GLN A 105 3.91 -13.60 -13.50
N ASP A 106 4.21 -14.55 -12.62
CA ASP A 106 3.33 -15.65 -12.22
C ASP A 106 2.57 -15.38 -10.91
N ALA A 107 2.63 -14.15 -10.40
CA ALA A 107 2.05 -13.81 -9.09
C ALA A 107 0.52 -13.82 -9.07
N LEU A 108 -0.11 -13.49 -10.19
CA LEU A 108 -1.56 -13.31 -10.31
C LEU A 108 -2.10 -14.01 -11.56
N ASN A 109 -3.40 -14.28 -11.55
CA ASN A 109 -4.15 -14.77 -12.70
C ASN A 109 -5.48 -14.01 -12.86
N SER A 110 -6.22 -14.32 -13.92
CA SER A 110 -7.47 -13.62 -14.29
C SER A 110 -8.63 -13.79 -13.30
N THR A 111 -8.54 -14.74 -12.37
CA THR A 111 -9.56 -14.93 -11.33
C THR A 111 -9.26 -14.19 -10.04
N ASP A 112 -8.06 -13.62 -9.92
CA ASP A 112 -7.65 -12.93 -8.71
C ASP A 112 -8.33 -11.56 -8.54
N LYS A 113 -8.78 -11.33 -7.32
CA LYS A 113 -9.29 -10.04 -6.82
C LYS A 113 -8.35 -9.54 -5.73
N VAL A 114 -7.68 -8.44 -6.00
CA VAL A 114 -6.54 -7.99 -5.23
C VAL A 114 -6.90 -6.84 -4.31
N LEU A 115 -6.44 -6.93 -3.06
CA LEU A 115 -6.27 -5.78 -2.17
C LEU A 115 -4.83 -5.28 -2.31
N LEU A 116 -4.66 -4.06 -2.82
CA LEU A 116 -3.38 -3.35 -2.80
C LEU A 116 -3.25 -2.58 -1.49
N HIS A 117 -2.13 -2.75 -0.80
CA HIS A 117 -1.86 -2.06 0.47
C HIS A 117 -0.50 -1.38 0.48
N ASP A 118 -0.49 -0.13 0.95
CA ASP A 118 0.73 0.59 1.32
C ASP A 118 0.50 1.35 2.63
N ASP A 119 1.58 1.76 3.29
CA ASP A 119 1.47 2.51 4.54
C ASP A 119 0.98 3.94 4.35
N LEU A 120 1.36 4.59 3.25
CA LEU A 120 1.11 6.01 3.05
C LEU A 120 0.73 6.34 1.60
N LEU A 121 -0.35 7.09 1.44
CA LEU A 121 -0.72 7.74 0.19
C LEU A 121 -0.20 9.17 0.19
N ALA A 122 0.79 9.43 -0.66
CA ALA A 122 1.32 10.76 -0.91
C ALA A 122 0.79 11.32 -2.24
N THR A 123 1.57 11.27 -3.31
CA THR A 123 1.17 11.75 -4.63
C THR A 123 0.39 10.73 -5.47
N GLY A 124 0.40 9.46 -5.05
CA GLY A 124 -0.36 8.37 -5.68
C GLY A 124 0.32 7.68 -6.86
N GLY A 125 1.48 8.13 -7.31
CA GLY A 125 2.16 7.58 -8.49
C GLY A 125 2.55 6.11 -8.34
N THR A 126 3.11 5.73 -7.20
CA THR A 126 3.49 4.34 -6.92
C THR A 126 2.28 3.41 -6.94
N MET A 127 1.20 3.80 -6.28
CA MET A 127 -0.01 2.97 -6.23
C MET A 127 -0.71 2.89 -7.59
N GLU A 128 -0.73 3.97 -8.36
CA GLU A 128 -1.25 3.96 -9.72
C GLU A 128 -0.46 2.97 -10.61
N ALA A 129 0.88 2.97 -10.51
CA ALA A 129 1.72 1.99 -11.20
C ALA A 129 1.45 0.56 -10.73
N ALA A 130 1.20 0.35 -9.43
CA ALA A 130 0.83 -0.95 -8.88
C ALA A 130 -0.52 -1.44 -9.46
N CYS A 131 -1.50 -0.57 -9.62
CA CYS A 131 -2.76 -0.92 -10.29
C CYS A 131 -2.52 -1.40 -11.72
N ARG A 132 -1.67 -0.70 -12.48
CA ARG A 132 -1.32 -1.12 -13.85
C ARG A 132 -0.63 -2.48 -13.89
N LEU A 133 0.23 -2.81 -12.91
CA LEU A 133 0.85 -4.14 -12.81
C LEU A 133 -0.20 -5.24 -12.61
N VAL A 134 -1.15 -5.02 -11.70
CA VAL A 134 -2.24 -5.98 -11.44
C VAL A 134 -3.06 -6.21 -12.71
N GLU A 135 -3.43 -5.15 -13.40
CA GLU A 135 -4.23 -5.20 -14.63
C GLU A 135 -3.48 -5.85 -15.79
N LYS A 136 -2.18 -5.60 -15.93
CA LYS A 136 -1.31 -6.29 -16.91
C LYS A 136 -1.27 -7.80 -16.72
N LEU A 137 -1.34 -8.28 -15.50
CA LEU A 137 -1.41 -9.71 -15.19
C LEU A 137 -2.83 -10.28 -15.33
N GLY A 138 -3.80 -9.47 -15.74
CA GLY A 138 -5.18 -9.89 -15.99
C GLY A 138 -6.06 -9.97 -14.75
N ALA A 139 -5.55 -9.59 -13.58
CA ALA A 139 -6.29 -9.59 -12.32
C ALA A 139 -7.06 -8.28 -12.10
N GLN A 140 -7.96 -8.28 -11.13
CA GLN A 140 -8.79 -7.14 -10.77
C GLN A 140 -8.28 -6.49 -9.48
N VAL A 141 -8.18 -5.17 -9.45
CA VAL A 141 -8.01 -4.39 -8.22
C VAL A 141 -9.39 -4.26 -7.56
N ALA A 142 -9.62 -5.02 -6.49
CA ALA A 142 -10.88 -4.99 -5.74
C ALA A 142 -10.94 -3.83 -4.75
N GLN A 143 -9.80 -3.46 -4.17
CA GLN A 143 -9.68 -2.39 -3.19
C GLN A 143 -8.23 -1.94 -3.05
N ILE A 144 -8.07 -0.67 -2.66
CA ILE A 144 -6.79 -0.10 -2.25
C ILE A 144 -6.94 0.39 -0.80
N SER A 145 -5.96 0.10 0.04
CA SER A 145 -5.95 0.56 1.43
C SER A 145 -4.62 1.19 1.83
N PHE A 146 -4.70 2.19 2.68
CA PHE A 146 -3.56 2.88 3.29
C PHE A 146 -3.75 3.01 4.79
N LEU A 147 -2.65 3.03 5.53
CA LEU A 147 -2.69 3.43 6.93
C LEU A 147 -2.87 4.95 7.04
N ILE A 148 -2.13 5.70 6.22
CA ILE A 148 -2.09 7.18 6.23
C ILE A 148 -2.35 7.73 4.83
N GLU A 149 -3.11 8.82 4.75
CA GLU A 149 -3.28 9.64 3.56
C GLU A 149 -2.89 11.09 3.85
N LEU A 150 -2.06 11.67 2.98
CA LEU A 150 -1.70 13.10 3.00
C LEU A 150 -2.61 13.84 2.02
N ASN A 151 -3.74 14.34 2.51
CA ASN A 151 -4.80 14.95 1.69
C ASN A 151 -4.31 16.12 0.83
N PHE A 152 -3.37 16.92 1.35
CA PHE A 152 -2.84 18.07 0.65
C PHE A 152 -2.04 17.74 -0.63
N LEU A 153 -1.60 16.50 -0.79
CA LEU A 153 -0.91 16.02 -1.99
C LEU A 153 -1.86 15.47 -3.06
N LYS A 154 -3.14 15.34 -2.75
CA LYS A 154 -4.21 14.93 -3.68
C LYS A 154 -3.96 13.61 -4.41
N GLY A 155 -3.23 12.68 -3.78
CA GLY A 155 -2.89 11.40 -4.40
C GLY A 155 -4.09 10.56 -4.82
N ARG A 156 -5.21 10.72 -4.12
CA ARG A 156 -6.48 10.05 -4.42
C ARG A 156 -7.02 10.39 -5.83
N GLU A 157 -6.68 11.53 -6.40
CA GLU A 157 -7.10 11.92 -7.74
C GLU A 157 -6.59 10.96 -8.83
N LYS A 158 -5.40 10.37 -8.65
CA LYS A 158 -4.84 9.35 -9.55
C LYS A 158 -5.53 7.99 -9.40
N LEU A 159 -6.25 7.78 -8.31
CA LEU A 159 -6.87 6.51 -7.94
C LEU A 159 -8.40 6.56 -8.00
N LYS A 160 -8.97 7.58 -8.65
CA LYS A 160 -10.41 7.86 -8.67
C LYS A 160 -11.30 6.73 -9.23
N ASN A 161 -10.71 5.81 -10.01
CA ASN A 161 -11.45 4.69 -10.59
C ASN A 161 -11.48 3.44 -9.69
N TYR A 162 -10.90 3.53 -8.48
CA TYR A 162 -10.77 2.42 -7.54
C TYR A 162 -11.45 2.72 -6.21
N ASP A 163 -11.78 1.67 -5.48
CA ASP A 163 -12.25 1.77 -4.08
C ASP A 163 -11.04 2.00 -3.17
N VAL A 164 -10.85 3.24 -2.73
CA VAL A 164 -9.69 3.66 -1.91
C VAL A 164 -10.12 3.98 -0.50
N ASN A 165 -9.45 3.39 0.47
CA ASN A 165 -9.70 3.58 1.89
C ASN A 165 -8.40 3.91 2.64
N SER A 166 -8.46 4.89 3.52
CA SER A 166 -7.36 5.32 4.39
C SER A 166 -7.85 5.40 5.83
N LEU A 167 -7.04 4.94 6.79
CA LEU A 167 -7.45 5.00 8.20
C LEU A 167 -7.23 6.37 8.83
N LEU A 168 -6.11 7.01 8.50
CA LEU A 168 -5.68 8.28 9.08
C LEU A 168 -5.46 9.30 7.97
N GLU A 169 -5.99 10.50 8.13
CA GLU A 169 -5.87 11.58 7.16
C GLU A 169 -5.17 12.80 7.79
N TYR A 170 -4.28 13.44 7.02
CA TYR A 170 -3.54 14.64 7.42
C TYR A 170 -3.57 15.72 6.35
#